data_b388db0edadc9bcd6d4dae0cb250d7de
#
_entry.id   b388db0edadc9bcd6d4dae0cb250d7de
#
_cell.length_a   1.000
_cell.length_b   1.000
_cell.length_c   1.000
_cell.angle_alpha   90.00
_cell.angle_beta   90.00
_cell.angle_gamma   90.00
#
_symmetry.space_group_name_H-M   'P 1'
#
loop_
_entity.id
_entity.type
_entity.pdbx_description
1 polymer ?
#
loop_
_entity_poly.entity_id
_entity_poly.type
_entity_poly.pdbx_seq_one_letter_code
_entity_poly.pdbx_strand_id
1 'polypeptide(L)'
;MNSKINWSENVIIADANYIDRVAFNLIVNFERMLGRRIPPADMARWIDCIALDGGVREKKKQKQEEDVSSEQTQSTLVILIHSKETTAMENFQPANFKEELDGKAFKDHLGEFAISALPIEDTVHGDEFLLDILGTVCAQPTVKRVMVIPNAEEGTLYNDIRETLRHVDDDNKRVTVFTMEPMAGGNYRQEILGYSLMNALGIRAEEIEKRG
;
A
#
# COMPACT_ATOMS: atom_id res chain seq x y z
N MET A 1 -12.63 -11.16 25.60
CA MET A 1 -12.53 -9.69 25.50
C MET A 1 -12.49 -9.35 24.03
N ASN A 2 -13.58 -8.82 23.46
CA ASN A 2 -13.57 -8.34 22.08
C ASN A 2 -12.83 -6.99 22.09
N SER A 3 -11.55 -7.01 21.77
CA SER A 3 -10.84 -5.78 21.41
C SER A 3 -11.48 -5.28 20.12
N LYS A 4 -12.27 -4.21 20.20
CA LYS A 4 -12.73 -3.50 19.01
C LYS A 4 -11.46 -3.06 18.26
N ILE A 5 -11.18 -3.67 17.13
CA ILE A 5 -10.14 -3.18 16.22
C ILE A 5 -10.58 -1.78 15.80
N ASN A 6 -9.79 -0.79 16.14
CA ASN A 6 -10.08 0.59 15.80
C ASN A 6 -9.50 0.85 14.40
N TRP A 7 -10.35 0.69 13.37
CA TRP A 7 -9.94 0.85 11.97
C TRP A 7 -9.60 2.31 11.67
N SER A 8 -8.48 2.51 11.02
CA SER A 8 -8.09 3.81 10.49
C SER A 8 -9.01 4.26 9.35
N GLU A 9 -9.12 5.55 9.12
CA GLU A 9 -9.91 6.13 8.02
C GLU A 9 -9.40 5.67 6.64
N ASN A 10 -8.07 5.49 6.54
CA ASN A 10 -7.41 5.00 5.34
C ASN A 10 -6.73 3.66 5.62
N VAL A 11 -6.79 2.73 4.67
CA VAL A 11 -6.15 1.41 4.78
C VAL A 11 -5.40 1.10 3.50
N ILE A 12 -4.14 0.71 3.63
CA ILE A 12 -3.32 0.15 2.55
C ILE A 12 -3.20 -1.35 2.80
N ILE A 13 -3.48 -2.17 1.80
CA ILE A 13 -3.34 -3.63 1.84
C ILE A 13 -2.39 -4.02 0.72
N ALA A 14 -1.25 -4.61 1.04
CA ALA A 14 -0.25 -4.98 0.06
C ALA A 14 0.25 -6.42 0.23
N ASP A 15 0.38 -7.12 -0.89
CA ASP A 15 1.18 -8.34 -0.98
C ASP A 15 2.66 -7.96 -0.95
N ALA A 16 3.30 -8.16 0.20
CA ALA A 16 4.67 -7.75 0.45
C ALA A 16 5.68 -8.56 -0.40
N ASN A 17 5.41 -9.83 -0.65
CA ASN A 17 6.26 -10.65 -1.51
C ASN A 17 6.20 -10.17 -2.96
N TYR A 18 5.02 -9.77 -3.42
CA TYR A 18 4.84 -9.23 -4.76
C TYR A 18 5.56 -7.90 -4.94
N ILE A 19 5.34 -6.93 -4.05
CA ILE A 19 6.00 -5.61 -4.18
C ILE A 19 7.52 -5.72 -4.10
N ASP A 20 8.06 -6.64 -3.28
CA ASP A 20 9.49 -6.90 -3.18
C ASP A 20 10.07 -7.45 -4.49
N ARG A 21 9.36 -8.40 -5.13
CA ARG A 21 9.70 -8.95 -6.44
C ARG A 21 9.68 -7.86 -7.53
N VAL A 22 8.66 -7.00 -7.53
CA VAL A 22 8.57 -5.90 -8.50
C VAL A 22 9.71 -4.89 -8.28
N ALA A 23 10.03 -4.56 -7.03
CA ALA A 23 11.15 -3.69 -6.70
C ALA A 23 12.48 -4.26 -7.21
N PHE A 24 12.72 -5.57 -7.01
CA PHE A 24 13.89 -6.26 -7.58
C PHE A 24 13.98 -6.11 -9.10
N ASN A 25 12.89 -6.35 -9.81
CA ASN A 25 12.85 -6.24 -11.28
C ASN A 25 13.16 -4.81 -11.74
N LEU A 26 12.62 -3.81 -11.04
CA LEU A 26 12.93 -2.41 -11.33
C LEU A 26 14.40 -2.09 -11.05
N ILE A 27 14.95 -2.52 -9.93
CA ILE A 27 16.37 -2.34 -9.59
C ILE A 27 17.25 -2.89 -10.71
N VAL A 28 17.07 -4.16 -11.08
CA VAL A 28 17.89 -4.80 -12.10
C VAL A 28 17.82 -4.08 -13.46
N ASN A 29 16.60 -3.70 -13.87
CA ASN A 29 16.40 -3.04 -15.16
C ASN A 29 17.01 -1.63 -15.17
N PHE A 30 16.77 -0.85 -14.12
CA PHE A 30 17.27 0.53 -14.05
C PHE A 30 18.77 0.61 -13.74
N GLU A 31 19.35 -0.31 -12.97
CA GLU A 31 20.82 -0.39 -12.81
C GLU A 31 21.51 -0.58 -14.17
N ARG A 32 20.96 -1.50 -15.00
CA ARG A 32 21.49 -1.74 -16.33
C ARG A 32 21.35 -0.51 -17.23
N MET A 33 20.18 0.13 -17.19
CA MET A 33 19.88 1.29 -18.03
C MET A 33 20.67 2.54 -17.59
N LEU A 34 20.72 2.81 -16.29
CA LEU A 34 21.33 4.02 -15.74
C LEU A 34 22.84 3.89 -15.50
N GLY A 35 23.38 2.66 -15.46
CA GLY A 35 24.79 2.39 -15.18
C GLY A 35 25.21 2.79 -13.76
N ARG A 36 24.30 2.79 -12.80
CA ARG A 36 24.55 3.04 -11.40
C ARG A 36 23.83 2.05 -10.50
N ARG A 37 24.32 1.87 -9.29
CA ARG A 37 23.61 1.11 -8.26
C ARG A 37 22.37 1.84 -7.79
N ILE A 38 21.30 1.07 -7.57
CA ILE A 38 20.04 1.55 -7.00
C ILE A 38 19.91 0.95 -5.60
N PRO A 39 19.72 1.76 -4.57
CA PRO A 39 19.51 1.27 -3.21
C PRO A 39 18.15 0.57 -3.08
N PRO A 40 17.92 -0.22 -2.03
CA PRO A 40 16.60 -0.70 -1.68
C PRO A 40 15.58 0.45 -1.58
N ALA A 41 14.32 0.13 -1.86
CA ALA A 41 13.23 1.10 -1.79
C ALA A 41 13.02 1.58 -0.34
N ASP A 42 12.84 2.87 -0.16
CA ASP A 42 12.44 3.44 1.13
C ASP A 42 10.96 3.13 1.40
N MET A 43 10.70 2.32 2.42
CA MET A 43 9.37 1.86 2.79
C MET A 43 8.43 3.01 3.14
N ALA A 44 8.89 3.98 3.93
CA ALA A 44 8.06 5.11 4.34
C ALA A 44 7.68 5.96 3.12
N ARG A 45 8.64 6.22 2.24
CA ARG A 45 8.44 6.96 1.01
C ARG A 45 7.50 6.24 0.04
N TRP A 46 7.60 4.91 -0.04
CA TRP A 46 6.68 4.11 -0.85
C TRP A 46 5.24 4.21 -0.31
N ILE A 47 5.06 4.03 1.00
CA ILE A 47 3.75 4.16 1.67
C ILE A 47 3.15 5.54 1.41
N ASP A 48 3.95 6.59 1.50
CA ASP A 48 3.55 7.97 1.21
C ASP A 48 3.02 8.14 -0.22
N CYS A 49 3.75 7.61 -1.20
CA CYS A 49 3.34 7.64 -2.60
C CYS A 49 1.99 6.90 -2.80
N ILE A 50 1.85 5.70 -2.23
CA ILE A 50 0.60 4.93 -2.31
C ILE A 50 -0.56 5.71 -1.68
N ALA A 51 -0.35 6.33 -0.53
CA ALA A 51 -1.37 7.13 0.13
C ALA A 51 -1.79 8.35 -0.72
N LEU A 52 -0.82 9.08 -1.29
CA LEU A 52 -1.07 10.22 -2.17
C LEU A 52 -1.84 9.82 -3.43
N ASP A 53 -1.43 8.74 -4.10
CA ASP A 53 -2.09 8.22 -5.30
C ASP A 53 -3.50 7.70 -4.96
N GLY A 54 -3.66 7.09 -3.79
CA GLY A 54 -4.97 6.69 -3.24
C GLY A 54 -5.87 7.85 -2.80
N GLY A 55 -5.39 9.09 -2.92
CA GLY A 55 -6.18 10.29 -2.66
C GLY A 55 -6.16 10.79 -1.22
N VAL A 56 -5.22 10.30 -0.39
CA VAL A 56 -4.95 10.89 0.93
C VAL A 56 -4.33 12.28 0.71
N ARG A 57 -4.77 13.27 1.48
CA ARG A 57 -4.29 14.65 1.37
C ARG A 57 -4.04 15.21 2.75
N GLU A 58 -3.09 16.13 2.86
CA GLU A 58 -2.86 16.88 4.08
C GLU A 58 -4.14 17.60 4.53
N LYS A 59 -4.53 17.44 5.79
CA LYS A 59 -5.62 18.21 6.37
C LYS A 59 -5.12 19.63 6.62
N LYS A 60 -5.62 20.61 5.84
CA LYS A 60 -5.33 22.04 6.08
C LYS A 60 -5.82 22.37 7.49
N LYS A 61 -4.93 22.91 8.35
CA LYS A 61 -5.32 23.52 9.61
C LYS A 61 -6.26 24.67 9.30
N GLN A 62 -7.55 24.49 9.51
CA GLN A 62 -8.49 25.59 9.50
C GLN A 62 -8.14 26.45 10.71
N LYS A 63 -7.63 27.69 10.45
CA LYS A 63 -7.53 28.72 11.45
C LYS A 63 -8.96 29.20 11.77
N GLN A 64 -9.62 28.56 12.70
CA GLN A 64 -10.77 29.11 13.38
C GLN A 64 -10.70 28.67 14.85
N GLU A 65 -10.51 29.68 15.68
CA GLU A 65 -10.86 29.86 17.11
C GLU A 65 -10.72 28.66 18.05
N GLU A 66 -9.85 28.87 19.04
CA GLU A 66 -9.83 28.41 20.42
C GLU A 66 -10.94 27.42 20.83
N ASP A 67 -10.76 26.15 20.50
CA ASP A 67 -11.26 25.07 21.36
C ASP A 67 -10.24 23.91 21.32
N VAL A 68 -9.61 23.73 22.48
CA VAL A 68 -8.64 22.67 22.75
C VAL A 68 -9.40 21.34 22.88
N SER A 69 -9.81 20.78 21.75
CA SER A 69 -10.32 19.43 21.75
C SER A 69 -9.89 18.68 20.49
N SER A 70 -8.89 17.80 20.70
CA SER A 70 -8.47 16.72 19.81
C SER A 70 -8.15 17.13 18.35
N GLU A 71 -6.89 17.44 18.07
CA GLU A 71 -6.35 17.30 16.72
C GLU A 71 -6.62 15.86 16.25
N GLN A 72 -7.68 15.65 15.50
CA GLN A 72 -7.92 14.38 14.83
C GLN A 72 -6.86 14.23 13.75
N THR A 73 -5.71 13.69 14.14
CA THR A 73 -4.66 13.30 13.22
C THR A 73 -5.22 12.24 12.30
N GLN A 74 -5.15 12.48 11.00
CA GLN A 74 -5.52 11.48 9.99
C GLN A 74 -4.65 10.25 10.17
N SER A 75 -5.25 9.07 10.23
CA SER A 75 -4.53 7.81 10.40
C SER A 75 -4.68 6.91 9.19
N THR A 76 -3.62 6.21 8.86
CA THR A 76 -3.56 5.20 7.81
C THR A 76 -3.01 3.90 8.40
N LEU A 77 -3.75 2.82 8.26
CA LEU A 77 -3.28 1.48 8.59
C LEU A 77 -2.66 0.85 7.33
N VAL A 78 -1.43 0.38 7.45
CA VAL A 78 -0.72 -0.35 6.39
C VAL A 78 -0.66 -1.82 6.77
N ILE A 79 -1.26 -2.67 5.95
CA ILE A 79 -1.28 -4.13 6.12
C ILE A 79 -0.35 -4.73 5.08
N LEU A 80 0.75 -5.32 5.53
CA LEU A 80 1.71 -6.05 4.70
C LEU A 80 1.46 -7.55 4.85
N ILE A 81 0.92 -8.17 3.82
CA ILE A 81 0.69 -9.63 3.79
C ILE A 81 1.95 -10.29 3.23
N HIS A 82 2.49 -11.27 3.94
CA HIS A 82 3.72 -11.94 3.51
C HIS A 82 3.68 -13.45 3.77
N SER A 83 4.48 -14.20 3.03
CA SER A 83 4.68 -15.63 3.30
C SER A 83 5.28 -15.81 4.70
N LYS A 84 4.79 -16.79 5.44
CA LYS A 84 5.32 -17.16 6.76
C LYS A 84 6.82 -17.53 6.73
N GLU A 85 7.29 -18.03 5.61
CA GLU A 85 8.69 -18.40 5.42
C GLU A 85 9.59 -17.17 5.18
N THR A 86 9.01 -16.05 4.76
CA THR A 86 9.73 -14.80 4.47
C THR A 86 9.82 -13.96 5.73
N THR A 87 11.00 -13.74 6.27
CA THR A 87 11.23 -12.94 7.49
C THR A 87 11.49 -11.47 7.20
N ALA A 88 11.96 -11.16 5.99
CA ALA A 88 12.27 -9.79 5.56
C ALA A 88 12.14 -9.66 4.04
N MET A 89 11.88 -8.45 3.58
CA MET A 89 12.00 -8.07 2.18
C MET A 89 13.47 -7.86 1.82
N GLU A 90 13.85 -8.16 0.59
CA GLU A 90 15.25 -8.01 0.12
C GLU A 90 15.51 -6.64 -0.52
N ASN A 91 14.47 -6.01 -1.02
CA ASN A 91 14.56 -4.81 -1.86
C ASN A 91 13.91 -3.58 -1.23
N PHE A 92 13.58 -3.64 0.06
CA PHE A 92 13.04 -2.54 0.86
C PHE A 92 13.86 -2.29 2.11
N GLN A 93 13.74 -1.07 2.65
CA GLN A 93 14.33 -0.71 3.93
C GLN A 93 13.41 0.28 4.66
N PRO A 94 13.04 0.03 5.95
CA PRO A 94 13.33 -1.19 6.73
C PRO A 94 12.71 -2.44 6.10
N ALA A 95 13.24 -3.63 6.44
CA ALA A 95 12.98 -4.87 5.74
C ALA A 95 12.31 -5.96 6.60
N ASN A 96 12.75 -6.11 7.85
CA ASN A 96 12.34 -7.21 8.72
C ASN A 96 10.89 -7.02 9.19
N PHE A 97 10.03 -8.00 8.83
CA PHE A 97 8.61 -7.90 9.14
C PHE A 97 8.33 -7.80 10.63
N LYS A 98 8.93 -8.66 11.44
CA LYS A 98 8.66 -8.75 12.88
C LYS A 98 9.38 -7.68 13.69
N GLU A 99 10.61 -7.37 13.35
CA GLU A 99 11.48 -6.51 14.18
C GLU A 99 11.37 -5.04 13.81
N GLU A 100 11.20 -4.75 12.52
CA GLU A 100 11.29 -3.40 11.99
C GLU A 100 9.96 -2.83 11.47
N LEU A 101 8.99 -3.68 11.10
CA LEU A 101 7.74 -3.26 10.46
C LEU A 101 6.51 -3.48 11.33
N ASP A 102 6.29 -4.71 11.83
CA ASP A 102 5.08 -5.02 12.59
C ASP A 102 4.97 -4.21 13.88
N GLY A 103 3.80 -3.62 14.09
CA GLY A 103 3.52 -2.77 15.25
C GLY A 103 4.28 -1.43 15.26
N LYS A 104 4.97 -1.07 14.17
CA LYS A 104 5.65 0.23 14.06
C LYS A 104 4.71 1.28 13.49
N ALA A 105 5.01 2.54 13.82
CA ALA A 105 4.30 3.69 13.29
C ALA A 105 5.28 4.82 12.98
N PHE A 106 4.93 5.62 11.99
CA PHE A 106 5.62 6.88 11.70
C PHE A 106 4.59 7.97 11.42
N LYS A 107 5.02 9.21 11.46
CA LYS A 107 4.18 10.38 11.22
C LYS A 107 4.87 11.32 10.25
N ASP A 108 4.10 11.81 9.29
CA ASP A 108 4.54 12.82 8.34
C ASP A 108 3.45 13.89 8.08
N HIS A 109 3.54 14.59 6.93
CA HIS A 109 2.59 15.64 6.53
C HIS A 109 1.19 15.10 6.17
N LEU A 110 1.07 13.81 5.82
CA LEU A 110 -0.22 13.16 5.51
C LEU A 110 -0.92 12.61 6.77
N GLY A 111 -0.20 12.51 7.88
CA GLY A 111 -0.75 12.01 9.13
C GLY A 111 0.09 10.92 9.78
N GLU A 112 -0.57 10.02 10.50
CA GLU A 112 0.06 8.90 11.19
C GLU A 112 -0.17 7.60 10.40
N PHE A 113 0.90 6.85 10.18
CA PHE A 113 0.90 5.56 9.54
C PHE A 113 1.28 4.47 10.55
N ALA A 114 0.40 3.49 10.73
CA ALA A 114 0.68 2.32 11.55
C ALA A 114 0.82 1.09 10.65
N ILE A 115 1.87 0.30 10.86
CA ILE A 115 2.17 -0.87 10.03
C ILE A 115 1.82 -2.14 10.80
N SER A 116 1.14 -3.06 10.14
CA SER A 116 0.89 -4.44 10.61
C SER A 116 1.38 -5.41 9.54
N ALA A 117 2.29 -6.30 9.91
CA ALA A 117 2.76 -7.36 9.03
C ALA A 117 2.05 -8.67 9.38
N LEU A 118 1.36 -9.26 8.40
CA LEU A 118 0.54 -10.44 8.59
C LEU A 118 1.12 -11.63 7.80
N PRO A 119 1.68 -12.64 8.50
CA PRO A 119 2.13 -13.86 7.84
C PRO A 119 0.93 -14.70 7.40
N ILE A 120 1.02 -15.26 6.19
CA ILE A 120 0.02 -16.20 5.66
C ILE A 120 0.27 -17.57 6.32
N GLU A 121 -0.76 -18.16 6.93
CA GLU A 121 -0.69 -19.49 7.50
C GLU A 121 -0.66 -20.57 6.41
N ASP A 122 0.00 -21.70 6.69
CA ASP A 122 0.25 -22.78 5.72
C ASP A 122 -1.02 -23.39 5.09
N THR A 123 -2.17 -23.19 5.69
CA THR A 123 -3.46 -23.73 5.24
C THR A 123 -4.28 -22.77 4.42
N VAL A 124 -3.80 -21.53 4.22
CA VAL A 124 -4.52 -20.46 3.52
C VAL A 124 -3.73 -20.05 2.28
N HIS A 125 -4.43 -19.94 1.15
CA HIS A 125 -3.84 -19.34 -0.05
C HIS A 125 -3.73 -17.83 0.11
N GLY A 126 -2.60 -17.25 -0.33
CA GLY A 126 -2.33 -15.81 -0.19
C GLY A 126 -3.40 -14.92 -0.83
N ASP A 127 -3.91 -15.34 -1.98
CA ASP A 127 -4.97 -14.65 -2.71
C ASP A 127 -6.28 -14.62 -1.92
N GLU A 128 -6.68 -15.75 -1.34
CA GLU A 128 -7.88 -15.86 -0.51
C GLU A 128 -7.74 -14.98 0.74
N PHE A 129 -6.56 -14.98 1.37
CA PHE A 129 -6.30 -14.16 2.55
C PHE A 129 -6.38 -12.66 2.25
N LEU A 130 -5.84 -12.23 1.11
CA LEU A 130 -5.94 -10.84 0.67
C LEU A 130 -7.39 -10.45 0.41
N LEU A 131 -8.17 -11.31 -0.25
CA LEU A 131 -9.59 -11.08 -0.53
C LEU A 131 -10.42 -10.98 0.76
N ASP A 132 -10.17 -11.84 1.73
CA ASP A 132 -10.84 -11.82 3.04
C ASP A 132 -10.56 -10.52 3.81
N ILE A 133 -9.30 -10.09 3.80
CA ILE A 133 -8.92 -8.80 4.40
C ILE A 133 -9.60 -7.65 3.66
N LEU A 134 -9.56 -7.64 2.33
CA LEU A 134 -10.19 -6.60 1.51
C LEU A 134 -11.69 -6.51 1.79
N GLY A 135 -12.40 -7.63 1.81
CA GLY A 135 -13.82 -7.70 2.13
C GLY A 135 -14.12 -7.18 3.54
N THR A 136 -13.32 -7.60 4.53
CA THR A 136 -13.44 -7.15 5.92
C THR A 136 -13.24 -5.64 6.05
N VAL A 137 -12.21 -5.09 5.43
CA VAL A 137 -11.90 -3.65 5.44
C VAL A 137 -13.00 -2.86 4.74
N CYS A 138 -13.46 -3.33 3.59
CA CYS A 138 -14.54 -2.67 2.85
C CYS A 138 -15.88 -2.67 3.61
N ALA A 139 -16.12 -3.64 4.47
CA ALA A 139 -17.32 -3.69 5.32
C ALA A 139 -17.28 -2.71 6.51
N GLN A 140 -16.13 -2.10 6.83
CA GLN A 140 -16.00 -1.20 7.98
C GLN A 140 -16.52 0.21 7.66
N PRO A 141 -17.52 0.73 8.38
CA PRO A 141 -18.07 2.08 8.10
C PRO A 141 -17.08 3.22 8.34
N THR A 142 -16.10 3.02 9.22
CA THR A 142 -15.08 4.03 9.57
C THR A 142 -14.03 4.19 8.48
N VAL A 143 -13.80 3.15 7.66
CA VAL A 143 -12.84 3.19 6.56
C VAL A 143 -13.43 3.96 5.37
N LYS A 144 -12.72 4.98 4.92
CA LYS A 144 -13.13 5.85 3.80
C LYS A 144 -12.31 5.61 2.52
N ARG A 145 -11.06 5.20 2.67
CA ARG A 145 -10.17 4.90 1.54
C ARG A 145 -9.49 3.57 1.74
N VAL A 146 -9.46 2.80 0.67
CA VAL A 146 -8.74 1.51 0.62
C VAL A 146 -7.83 1.54 -0.59
N MET A 147 -6.54 1.33 -0.37
CA MET A 147 -5.53 1.14 -1.40
C MET A 147 -5.12 -0.33 -1.36
N VAL A 148 -5.28 -1.05 -2.45
CA VAL A 148 -4.94 -2.48 -2.51
C VAL A 148 -3.90 -2.73 -3.60
N ILE A 149 -2.83 -3.44 -3.22
CA ILE A 149 -1.70 -3.78 -4.08
C ILE A 149 -1.60 -5.30 -4.13
N PRO A 150 -2.35 -5.96 -5.01
CA PRO A 150 -2.37 -7.41 -5.17
C PRO A 150 -1.32 -7.87 -6.17
N ASN A 151 -0.92 -9.13 -6.11
CA ASN A 151 -0.27 -9.77 -7.25
C ASN A 151 -1.31 -10.05 -8.36
N ALA A 152 -1.56 -9.04 -9.19
CA ALA A 152 -2.57 -9.09 -10.25
C ALA A 152 -2.06 -9.65 -11.58
N GLU A 153 -0.79 -10.03 -11.65
CA GLU A 153 -0.14 -10.48 -12.90
C GLU A 153 -0.46 -11.94 -13.23
N GLU A 154 -0.85 -12.73 -12.23
CA GLU A 154 -1.06 -14.16 -12.35
C GLU A 154 -2.42 -14.58 -11.81
N GLY A 155 -2.97 -15.68 -12.33
CA GLY A 155 -4.18 -16.29 -11.80
C GLY A 155 -5.47 -15.50 -12.01
N THR A 156 -6.41 -15.67 -11.09
CA THR A 156 -7.75 -15.06 -11.13
C THR A 156 -7.94 -13.92 -10.15
N LEU A 157 -6.97 -13.65 -9.28
CA LEU A 157 -7.08 -12.71 -8.15
C LEU A 157 -7.65 -11.35 -8.56
N TYR A 158 -7.21 -10.81 -9.70
CA TYR A 158 -7.71 -9.53 -10.17
C TYR A 158 -9.23 -9.57 -10.46
N ASN A 159 -9.73 -10.63 -11.05
CA ASN A 159 -11.16 -10.80 -11.31
C ASN A 159 -11.95 -10.99 -10.02
N ASP A 160 -11.39 -11.70 -9.05
CA ASP A 160 -11.99 -11.93 -7.73
C ASP A 160 -12.06 -10.63 -6.93
N ILE A 161 -11.05 -9.77 -7.03
CA ILE A 161 -11.06 -8.39 -6.49
C ILE A 161 -12.18 -7.56 -7.15
N ARG A 162 -12.32 -7.62 -8.48
CA ARG A 162 -13.40 -6.90 -9.19
C ARG A 162 -14.76 -7.32 -8.70
N GLU A 163 -14.96 -8.62 -8.49
CA GLU A 163 -16.23 -9.15 -7.98
C GLU A 163 -16.49 -8.71 -6.53
N THR A 164 -15.48 -8.81 -5.67
CA THR A 164 -15.53 -8.35 -4.27
C THR A 164 -15.90 -6.86 -4.17
N LEU A 165 -15.37 -6.04 -5.07
CA LEU A 165 -15.59 -4.60 -5.06
C LEU A 165 -16.87 -4.15 -5.80
N ARG A 166 -17.58 -5.05 -6.49
CA ARG A 166 -18.74 -4.71 -7.31
C ARG A 166 -19.82 -3.93 -6.56
N HIS A 167 -20.03 -4.23 -5.29
CA HIS A 167 -21.09 -3.66 -4.45
C HIS A 167 -20.59 -2.68 -3.39
N VAL A 168 -19.32 -2.29 -3.47
CA VAL A 168 -18.79 -1.24 -2.57
C VAL A 168 -19.40 0.10 -3.00
N ASP A 169 -19.97 0.82 -2.05
CA ASP A 169 -20.56 2.14 -2.27
C ASP A 169 -19.43 3.18 -2.49
N ASP A 170 -19.27 3.58 -3.74
CA ASP A 170 -18.20 4.51 -4.18
C ASP A 170 -18.40 5.93 -3.63
N ASP A 171 -19.62 6.34 -3.26
CA ASP A 171 -19.87 7.64 -2.65
C ASP A 171 -19.33 7.71 -1.21
N ASN A 172 -19.36 6.60 -0.49
CA ASN A 172 -18.94 6.51 0.89
C ASN A 172 -17.54 5.95 1.08
N LYS A 173 -17.04 5.16 0.13
CA LYS A 173 -15.76 4.46 0.22
C LYS A 173 -15.03 4.45 -1.12
N ARG A 174 -13.84 5.05 -1.14
CA ARG A 174 -12.99 5.06 -2.33
C ARG A 174 -11.99 3.92 -2.28
N VAL A 175 -12.01 3.09 -3.30
CA VAL A 175 -11.03 2.02 -3.47
C VAL A 175 -10.12 2.36 -4.65
N THR A 176 -8.81 2.15 -4.47
CA THR A 176 -7.79 2.27 -5.52
C THR A 176 -7.02 0.96 -5.60
N VAL A 177 -7.00 0.36 -6.77
CA VAL A 177 -6.23 -0.88 -7.06
C VAL A 177 -4.97 -0.50 -7.81
N PHE A 178 -3.82 -0.93 -7.30
CA PHE A 178 -2.51 -0.69 -7.90
C PHE A 178 -2.05 -1.91 -8.68
N THR A 179 -1.73 -1.75 -9.94
CA THR A 179 -1.24 -2.81 -10.83
C THR A 179 -0.05 -2.32 -11.64
N MET A 180 0.77 -3.22 -12.16
CA MET A 180 1.92 -2.83 -13.01
C MET A 180 1.49 -2.40 -14.41
N GLU A 181 0.34 -2.91 -14.89
CA GLU A 181 -0.23 -2.59 -16.19
C GLU A 181 -1.70 -2.19 -16.05
N PRO A 182 -2.24 -1.37 -16.97
CA PRO A 182 -3.67 -1.08 -17.00
C PRO A 182 -4.49 -2.37 -17.17
N MET A 183 -5.43 -2.58 -16.27
CA MET A 183 -6.30 -3.74 -16.24
C MET A 183 -7.74 -3.36 -16.61
N ALA A 184 -8.60 -4.35 -16.86
CA ALA A 184 -10.02 -4.10 -17.09
C ALA A 184 -10.64 -3.37 -15.90
N GLY A 185 -11.41 -2.31 -16.17
CA GLY A 185 -12.00 -1.46 -15.13
C GLY A 185 -13.05 -2.17 -14.25
N GLY A 186 -13.33 -1.56 -13.11
CA GLY A 186 -14.34 -1.98 -12.15
C GLY A 186 -14.90 -0.78 -11.38
N ASN A 187 -15.59 -1.03 -10.26
CA ASN A 187 -16.10 0.01 -9.36
C ASN A 187 -15.00 0.50 -8.40
N TYR A 188 -13.85 0.95 -8.96
CA TYR A 188 -12.69 1.44 -8.24
C TYR A 188 -11.78 2.23 -9.18
N ARG A 189 -10.82 2.95 -8.61
CA ARG A 189 -9.75 3.61 -9.36
C ARG A 189 -8.61 2.65 -9.59
N GLN A 190 -7.85 2.89 -10.65
CA GLN A 190 -6.61 2.18 -10.94
C GLN A 190 -5.45 3.16 -10.96
N GLU A 191 -4.33 2.72 -10.38
CA GLU A 191 -3.06 3.44 -10.41
C GLU A 191 -1.93 2.48 -10.79
N ILE A 192 -0.87 3.01 -11.39
CA ILE A 192 0.28 2.20 -11.81
C ILE A 192 1.30 2.11 -10.67
N LEU A 193 1.47 0.91 -10.15
CA LEU A 193 2.38 0.60 -9.04
C LEU A 193 3.83 1.02 -9.31
N GLY A 194 4.28 0.88 -10.56
CA GLY A 194 5.66 1.16 -10.95
C GLY A 194 6.13 2.58 -10.61
N TYR A 195 5.27 3.58 -10.70
CA TYR A 195 5.63 4.97 -10.39
C TYR A 195 5.96 5.19 -8.92
N SER A 196 5.17 4.63 -8.02
CA SER A 196 5.42 4.72 -6.58
C SER A 196 6.71 4.00 -6.16
N LEU A 197 6.98 2.84 -6.77
CA LEU A 197 8.21 2.09 -6.53
C LEU A 197 9.45 2.81 -7.07
N MET A 198 9.39 3.36 -8.30
CA MET A 198 10.50 4.15 -8.85
C MET A 198 10.84 5.33 -7.95
N ASN A 199 9.83 6.01 -7.42
CA ASN A 199 10.02 7.10 -6.48
C ASN A 199 10.73 6.63 -5.21
N ALA A 200 10.28 5.51 -4.61
CA ALA A 200 10.87 4.93 -3.41
C ALA A 200 12.32 4.43 -3.63
N LEU A 201 12.64 3.98 -4.85
CA LEU A 201 13.98 3.58 -5.29
C LEU A 201 14.90 4.78 -5.62
N GLY A 202 14.38 6.00 -5.56
CA GLY A 202 15.14 7.21 -5.91
C GLY A 202 15.49 7.31 -7.40
N ILE A 203 14.66 6.73 -8.26
CA ILE A 203 14.78 6.83 -9.73
C ILE A 203 14.06 8.09 -10.17
N ARG A 204 14.75 8.98 -10.87
CA ARG A 204 14.23 10.27 -11.30
C ARG A 204 13.89 10.26 -12.80
N ALA A 205 12.83 10.96 -13.17
CA ALA A 205 12.40 11.08 -14.57
C ALA A 205 13.52 11.66 -15.47
N GLU A 206 14.25 12.67 -14.97
CA GLU A 206 15.35 13.31 -15.73
C GLU A 206 16.54 12.36 -16.02
N GLU A 207 16.70 11.30 -15.21
CA GLU A 207 17.74 10.27 -15.46
C GLU A 207 17.34 9.37 -16.62
N ILE A 208 16.04 9.14 -16.80
CA ILE A 208 15.48 8.31 -17.87
C ILE A 208 15.53 9.06 -19.20
N GLU A 209 15.07 10.32 -19.22
CA GLU A 209 15.01 11.17 -20.42
C GLU A 209 16.37 11.46 -21.05
N LYS A 210 17.45 11.54 -20.26
CA LYS A 210 18.81 11.81 -20.75
C LYS A 210 19.43 10.65 -21.54
N ARG A 211 18.83 9.47 -21.53
CA ARG A 211 19.36 8.25 -22.14
C ARG A 211 18.47 7.65 -23.23
N GLY A 212 17.28 8.20 -23.47
CA GLY A 212 16.41 7.94 -24.62
C GLY A 212 16.68 8.94 -25.74
#